data_48713b18f7aca4fffe85e515f5f8b81a
#
_entry.id   48713b18f7aca4fffe85e515f5f8b81a
#
_cell.length_a   1.000
_cell.length_b   1.000
_cell.length_c   1.000
_cell.angle_alpha   90.00
_cell.angle_beta   90.00
_cell.angle_gamma   90.00
#
_symmetry.space_group_name_H-M   'P 1'
#
loop_
_entity.id
_entity.type
_entity.pdbx_description
1 polymer ?
#
loop_
_entity_poly.entity_id
_entity_poly.type
_entity_poly.pdbx_seq_one_letter_code
_entity_poly.pdbx_strand_id
1 'polypeptide(L)'
;MAEHYYTIKDIEEMTGIPATAIRFYDKRGLLVFVKRSPNGMRIFTDRDVEKIRLIQLLRNLDMPVNVISRYIGLVQQGDASRPERRRMIASHIAELEDHLRALQEAVDAAKYVEAALADKDAVLPPRKTSGCLRNWSIFSPESRPPSLFSYRWKFEGRG
;
A
#
# COMPACT_ATOMS: atom_id res chain seq x y z
N MET A 1 33.83 15.23 -4.99
CA MET A 1 33.45 14.20 -4.02
C MET A 1 33.30 12.89 -4.79
N ALA A 2 33.95 11.82 -4.32
CA ALA A 2 33.82 10.50 -4.98
C ALA A 2 32.38 10.01 -4.83
N GLU A 3 31.70 9.70 -5.94
CA GLU A 3 30.41 9.02 -5.90
C GLU A 3 30.62 7.62 -5.31
N HIS A 4 29.92 7.31 -4.23
CA HIS A 4 29.94 5.99 -3.65
C HIS A 4 28.90 5.12 -4.36
N TYR A 5 29.30 3.89 -4.71
CA TYR A 5 28.42 2.96 -5.42
C TYR A 5 28.14 1.74 -4.55
N TYR A 6 26.88 1.34 -4.53
CA TYR A 6 26.36 0.24 -3.73
C TYR A 6 25.84 -0.88 -4.62
N THR A 7 25.98 -2.11 -4.14
CA THR A 7 25.32 -3.28 -4.72
C THR A 7 23.92 -3.46 -4.13
N ILE A 8 23.14 -4.37 -4.69
CA ILE A 8 21.81 -4.68 -4.13
C ILE A 8 21.88 -5.26 -2.71
N LYS A 9 22.98 -5.92 -2.37
CA LYS A 9 23.24 -6.46 -1.04
C LYS A 9 23.49 -5.33 -0.04
N ASP A 10 24.31 -4.36 -0.43
CA ASP A 10 24.57 -3.19 0.42
C ASP A 10 23.28 -2.41 0.69
N ILE A 11 22.39 -2.28 -0.33
CA ILE A 11 21.07 -1.64 -0.15
C ILE A 11 20.24 -2.42 0.85
N GLU A 12 20.19 -3.75 0.77
CA GLU A 12 19.47 -4.59 1.73
C GLU A 12 19.99 -4.39 3.15
N GLU A 13 21.30 -4.39 3.33
CA GLU A 13 21.95 -4.17 4.64
C GLU A 13 21.69 -2.76 5.20
N MET A 14 21.74 -1.72 4.36
CA MET A 14 21.54 -0.32 4.74
C MET A 14 20.08 0.06 5.01
N THR A 15 19.14 -0.58 4.34
CA THR A 15 17.74 -0.15 4.35
C THR A 15 16.80 -1.15 5.02
N GLY A 16 17.23 -2.40 5.20
CA GLY A 16 16.39 -3.50 5.63
C GLY A 16 15.38 -3.97 4.57
N ILE A 17 15.43 -3.40 3.35
CA ILE A 17 14.53 -3.77 2.25
C ILE A 17 15.09 -5.02 1.57
N PRO A 18 14.37 -6.15 1.55
CA PRO A 18 14.88 -7.38 0.97
C PRO A 18 15.28 -7.22 -0.50
N ALA A 19 16.37 -7.84 -0.93
CA ALA A 19 16.83 -7.82 -2.32
C ALA A 19 15.76 -8.29 -3.31
N THR A 20 14.86 -9.18 -2.87
CA THR A 20 13.68 -9.63 -3.64
C THR A 20 12.71 -8.48 -3.92
N ALA A 21 12.45 -7.62 -2.95
CA ALA A 21 11.60 -6.43 -3.12
C ALA A 21 12.27 -5.42 -4.08
N ILE A 22 13.58 -5.20 -3.95
CA ILE A 22 14.32 -4.30 -4.84
C ILE A 22 14.26 -4.82 -6.29
N ARG A 23 14.44 -6.13 -6.52
CA ARG A 23 14.29 -6.74 -7.85
C ARG A 23 12.86 -6.63 -8.39
N PHE A 24 11.86 -6.76 -7.52
CA PHE A 24 10.46 -6.55 -7.89
C PHE A 24 10.22 -5.10 -8.32
N TYR A 25 10.76 -4.11 -7.61
CA TYR A 25 10.64 -2.69 -7.98
C TYR A 25 11.28 -2.42 -9.35
N ASP A 26 12.45 -2.99 -9.62
CA ASP A 26 13.11 -2.89 -10.93
C ASP A 26 12.25 -3.51 -12.06
N LYS A 27 11.75 -4.73 -11.84
CA LYS A 27 10.87 -5.42 -12.79
C LYS A 27 9.58 -4.64 -13.09
N ARG A 28 9.09 -3.87 -12.12
CA ARG A 28 7.92 -3.00 -12.26
C ARG A 28 8.23 -1.60 -12.81
N GLY A 29 9.49 -1.35 -13.20
CA GLY A 29 9.90 -0.06 -13.75
C GLY A 29 9.97 1.09 -12.74
N LEU A 30 10.04 0.78 -11.44
CA LEU A 30 10.17 1.80 -10.40
C LEU A 30 11.62 2.30 -10.25
N LEU A 31 12.61 1.54 -10.72
CA LEU A 31 14.04 1.84 -10.60
C LEU A 31 14.67 2.31 -11.92
N VAL A 32 13.92 3.08 -12.72
CA VAL A 32 14.38 3.62 -14.01
C VAL A 32 15.62 4.51 -13.92
N PHE A 33 15.95 4.98 -12.72
CA PHE A 33 17.09 5.83 -12.42
C PHE A 33 18.37 5.04 -12.09
N VAL A 34 18.28 3.72 -11.87
CA VAL A 34 19.41 2.89 -11.47
C VAL A 34 20.27 2.50 -12.69
N LYS A 35 21.56 2.78 -12.60
CA LYS A 35 22.53 2.42 -13.61
C LYS A 35 22.92 0.94 -13.53
N ARG A 36 23.46 0.41 -14.63
CA ARG A 36 24.07 -0.92 -14.67
C ARG A 36 25.54 -0.81 -14.99
N SER A 37 26.35 -1.64 -14.34
CA SER A 37 27.76 -1.80 -14.66
C SER A 37 27.93 -2.45 -16.05
N PRO A 38 29.14 -2.42 -16.64
CA PRO A 38 29.44 -3.14 -17.89
C PRO A 38 29.09 -4.64 -17.84
N ASN A 39 29.15 -5.24 -16.65
CA ASN A 39 28.80 -6.64 -16.40
C ASN A 39 27.28 -6.84 -16.15
N GLY A 40 26.45 -5.83 -16.40
CA GLY A 40 25.00 -5.90 -16.23
C GLY A 40 24.47 -5.83 -14.80
N MET A 41 25.36 -5.72 -13.79
CA MET A 41 24.96 -5.60 -12.39
C MET A 41 24.42 -4.20 -12.10
N ARG A 42 23.39 -4.12 -11.24
CA ARG A 42 22.86 -2.83 -10.75
C ARG A 42 23.85 -2.17 -9.83
N ILE A 43 24.07 -0.88 -10.04
CA ILE A 43 24.88 -0.02 -9.18
C ILE A 43 24.02 1.14 -8.72
N PHE A 44 24.05 1.39 -7.41
CA PHE A 44 23.21 2.39 -6.75
C PHE A 44 24.09 3.49 -6.17
N THR A 45 23.59 4.71 -6.20
CA THR A 45 24.19 5.88 -5.53
C THR A 45 23.43 6.19 -4.25
N ASP A 46 23.95 7.07 -3.40
CA ASP A 46 23.24 7.55 -2.19
C ASP A 46 21.85 8.09 -2.53
N ARG A 47 21.73 8.83 -3.64
CA ARG A 47 20.44 9.37 -4.11
C ARG A 47 19.46 8.27 -4.52
N ASP A 48 19.96 7.15 -5.00
CA ASP A 48 19.12 6.01 -5.38
C ASP A 48 18.63 5.26 -4.14
N VAL A 49 19.46 5.20 -3.09
CA VAL A 49 19.05 4.67 -1.77
C VAL A 49 17.86 5.46 -1.21
N GLU A 50 17.94 6.80 -1.24
CA GLU A 50 16.83 7.66 -0.79
C GLU A 50 15.54 7.43 -1.58
N LYS A 51 15.64 7.28 -2.92
CA LYS A 51 14.47 6.98 -3.75
C LYS A 51 13.88 5.58 -3.46
N ILE A 52 14.73 4.59 -3.20
CA ILE A 52 14.26 3.25 -2.83
C ILE A 52 13.54 3.29 -1.48
N ARG A 53 14.05 4.02 -0.49
CA ARG A 53 13.36 4.24 0.79
C ARG A 53 12.02 4.93 0.60
N LEU A 54 11.95 5.93 -0.29
CA LEU A 54 10.70 6.60 -0.63
C LEU A 54 9.69 5.64 -1.29
N ILE A 55 10.12 4.78 -2.21
CA ILE A 55 9.27 3.75 -2.81
C ILE A 55 8.72 2.82 -1.73
N GLN A 56 9.58 2.36 -0.81
CA GLN A 56 9.15 1.51 0.30
C GLN A 56 8.14 2.21 1.21
N LEU A 57 8.38 3.49 1.54
CA LEU A 57 7.44 4.28 2.33
C LEU A 57 6.07 4.36 1.65
N LEU A 58 6.03 4.69 0.35
CA LEU A 58 4.78 4.76 -0.41
C LEU A 58 4.07 3.39 -0.49
N ARG A 59 4.84 2.30 -0.57
CA ARG A 59 4.29 0.94 -0.49
C ARG A 59 3.69 0.61 0.87
N ASN A 60 4.33 1.06 1.95
CA ASN A 60 3.82 0.88 3.31
C ASN A 60 2.52 1.68 3.57
N LEU A 61 2.27 2.71 2.76
CA LEU A 61 1.02 3.46 2.74
C LEU A 61 -0.05 2.79 1.84
N ASP A 62 0.15 1.55 1.40
CA ASP A 62 -0.72 0.82 0.46
C ASP A 62 -0.91 1.49 -0.90
N MET A 63 -0.05 2.45 -1.26
CA MET A 63 -0.13 3.11 -2.56
C MET A 63 0.09 2.12 -3.71
N PRO A 64 -0.77 2.09 -4.74
CA PRO A 64 -0.62 1.19 -5.89
C PRO A 64 0.68 1.43 -6.66
N VAL A 65 1.29 0.34 -7.17
CA VAL A 65 2.60 0.39 -7.84
C VAL A 65 2.62 1.34 -9.05
N ASN A 66 1.53 1.39 -9.82
CA ASN A 66 1.38 2.30 -10.96
C ASN A 66 1.36 3.78 -10.52
N VAL A 67 0.73 4.08 -9.39
CA VAL A 67 0.70 5.44 -8.81
C VAL A 67 2.09 5.82 -8.31
N ILE A 68 2.79 4.90 -7.63
CA ILE A 68 4.18 5.09 -7.20
C ILE A 68 5.09 5.34 -8.41
N SER A 69 4.95 4.58 -9.50
CA SER A 69 5.73 4.79 -10.72
C SER A 69 5.58 6.20 -11.28
N ARG A 70 4.34 6.69 -11.36
CA ARG A 70 4.06 8.09 -11.75
C ARG A 70 4.69 9.08 -10.79
N TYR A 71 4.57 8.86 -9.48
CA TYR A 71 5.15 9.72 -8.45
C TYR A 71 6.69 9.81 -8.59
N ILE A 72 7.37 8.67 -8.77
CA ILE A 72 8.83 8.62 -8.97
C ILE A 72 9.24 9.35 -10.26
N GLY A 73 8.46 9.21 -11.33
CA GLY A 73 8.68 9.98 -12.57
C GLY A 73 8.61 11.49 -12.35
N LEU A 74 7.67 11.95 -11.51
CA LEU A 74 7.58 13.37 -11.12
C LEU A 74 8.76 13.80 -10.23
N VAL A 75 9.25 12.93 -9.33
CA VAL A 75 10.44 13.24 -8.52
C VAL A 75 11.64 13.55 -9.39
N GLN A 76 11.80 12.87 -10.53
CA GLN A 76 12.91 13.11 -11.47
C GLN A 76 12.82 14.50 -12.16
N GLN A 77 11.61 15.07 -12.26
CA GLN A 77 11.39 16.43 -12.82
C GLN A 77 11.75 17.54 -11.84
N GLY A 78 12.14 17.21 -10.61
CA GLY A 78 12.58 18.16 -9.60
C GLY A 78 11.43 18.97 -8.98
N ASP A 79 11.74 20.21 -8.55
CA ASP A 79 10.82 21.04 -7.76
C ASP A 79 9.60 21.52 -8.54
N ALA A 80 9.68 21.65 -9.86
CA ALA A 80 8.55 22.03 -10.70
C ALA A 80 7.35 21.08 -10.54
N SER A 81 7.60 19.79 -10.25
CA SER A 81 6.57 18.78 -10.04
C SER A 81 5.99 18.74 -8.62
N ARG A 82 6.52 19.53 -7.68
CA ARG A 82 6.12 19.51 -6.26
C ARG A 82 4.61 19.70 -6.05
N PRO A 83 3.91 20.62 -6.74
CA PRO A 83 2.46 20.79 -6.58
C PRO A 83 1.67 19.54 -7.01
N GLU A 84 2.10 18.88 -8.09
CA GLU A 84 1.44 17.65 -8.57
C GLU A 84 1.68 16.49 -7.62
N ARG A 85 2.91 16.29 -7.15
CA ARG A 85 3.24 15.27 -6.14
C ARG A 85 2.42 15.45 -4.87
N ARG A 86 2.25 16.71 -4.41
CA ARG A 86 1.42 17.03 -3.24
C ARG A 86 -0.04 16.65 -3.47
N ARG A 87 -0.59 16.93 -4.65
CA ARG A 87 -1.97 16.53 -5.01
C ARG A 87 -2.15 15.02 -5.01
N MET A 88 -1.18 14.27 -5.53
CA MET A 88 -1.23 12.80 -5.52
C MET A 88 -1.28 12.25 -4.09
N ILE A 89 -0.45 12.77 -3.19
CA ILE A 89 -0.46 12.35 -1.78
C ILE A 89 -1.79 12.75 -1.11
N ALA A 90 -2.30 13.96 -1.35
CA ALA A 90 -3.58 14.40 -0.80
C ALA A 90 -4.75 13.52 -1.27
N SER A 91 -4.77 13.12 -2.54
CA SER A 91 -5.76 12.18 -3.06
C SER A 91 -5.70 10.83 -2.35
N HIS A 92 -4.49 10.32 -2.15
CA HIS A 92 -4.30 9.03 -1.47
C HIS A 92 -4.69 9.10 0.02
N ILE A 93 -4.44 10.22 0.69
CA ILE A 93 -4.92 10.44 2.07
C ILE A 93 -6.45 10.37 2.12
N ALA A 94 -7.15 11.04 1.20
CA ALA A 94 -8.61 10.98 1.14
C ALA A 94 -9.14 9.55 0.92
N GLU A 95 -8.48 8.76 0.05
CA GLU A 95 -8.81 7.34 -0.15
C GLU A 95 -8.63 6.53 1.14
N LEU A 96 -7.54 6.76 1.90
CA LEU A 96 -7.28 6.08 3.17
C LEU A 96 -8.30 6.48 4.25
N GLU A 97 -8.71 7.75 4.30
CA GLU A 97 -9.74 8.25 5.23
C GLU A 97 -11.10 7.62 4.93
N ASP A 98 -11.44 7.46 3.65
CA ASP A 98 -12.68 6.76 3.23
C ASP A 98 -12.63 5.27 3.60
N HIS A 99 -11.49 4.59 3.41
CA HIS A 99 -11.31 3.21 3.86
C HIS A 99 -11.41 3.07 5.39
N LEU A 100 -10.81 4.01 6.13
CA LEU A 100 -10.89 4.01 7.59
C LEU A 100 -12.35 4.15 8.06
N ARG A 101 -13.13 5.03 7.44
CA ARG A 101 -14.55 5.20 7.72
C ARG A 101 -15.34 3.92 7.45
N ALA A 102 -15.12 3.29 6.30
CA ALA A 102 -15.77 2.03 5.95
C ALA A 102 -15.43 0.89 6.92
N LEU A 103 -14.17 0.81 7.37
CA LEU A 103 -13.75 -0.16 8.38
C LEU A 103 -14.41 0.11 9.73
N GLN A 104 -14.53 1.37 10.14
CA GLN A 104 -15.23 1.73 11.38
C GLN A 104 -16.70 1.33 11.34
N GLU A 105 -17.39 1.59 10.23
CA GLU A 105 -18.78 1.15 10.02
C GLU A 105 -18.92 -0.37 10.10
N ALA A 106 -17.96 -1.11 9.51
CA ALA A 106 -17.95 -2.57 9.57
C ALA A 106 -17.73 -3.10 11.01
N VAL A 107 -16.85 -2.46 11.77
CA VAL A 107 -16.63 -2.80 13.20
C VAL A 107 -17.88 -2.56 14.02
N ASP A 108 -18.57 -1.43 13.81
CA ASP A 108 -19.79 -1.09 14.53
C ASP A 108 -20.93 -2.08 14.18
N ALA A 109 -21.04 -2.47 12.92
CA ALA A 109 -21.96 -3.53 12.49
C ALA A 109 -21.66 -4.89 13.15
N ALA A 110 -20.38 -5.26 13.26
CA ALA A 110 -19.95 -6.50 13.90
C ALA A 110 -20.27 -6.50 15.40
N LYS A 111 -20.01 -5.40 16.11
CA LYS A 111 -20.39 -5.23 17.52
C LYS A 111 -21.88 -5.33 17.72
N TYR A 112 -22.67 -4.78 16.81
CA TYR A 112 -24.12 -4.90 16.85
C TYR A 112 -24.56 -6.38 16.76
N VAL A 113 -23.98 -7.15 15.80
CA VAL A 113 -24.26 -8.57 15.66
C VAL A 113 -23.86 -9.35 16.92
N GLU A 114 -22.69 -9.04 17.51
CA GLU A 114 -22.22 -9.65 18.74
C GLU A 114 -23.20 -9.40 19.89
N ALA A 115 -23.66 -8.15 20.07
CA ALA A 115 -24.64 -7.81 21.10
C ALA A 115 -25.99 -8.51 20.88
N ALA A 116 -26.45 -8.61 19.64
CA ALA A 116 -27.67 -9.31 19.29
C ALA A 116 -27.59 -10.82 19.56
N LEU A 117 -26.41 -11.43 19.43
CA LEU A 117 -26.21 -12.86 19.77
C LEU A 117 -26.13 -13.10 21.29
N ALA A 118 -25.82 -12.09 22.09
CA ALA A 118 -25.82 -12.17 23.54
C ALA A 118 -27.24 -12.14 24.13
N ASP A 119 -28.20 -11.56 23.41
CA ASP A 119 -29.62 -11.48 23.80
C ASP A 119 -30.43 -12.48 22.94
N LYS A 120 -31.04 -13.48 23.59
CA LYS A 120 -31.83 -14.53 22.92
C LYS A 120 -33.09 -14.00 22.23
N ASP A 121 -33.56 -12.82 22.63
CA ASP A 121 -34.74 -12.16 22.09
C ASP A 121 -34.44 -11.03 21.14
N ALA A 122 -33.17 -10.80 20.82
CA ALA A 122 -32.75 -9.75 19.90
C ALA A 122 -33.20 -10.05 18.47
N VAL A 123 -34.07 -9.21 17.97
CA VAL A 123 -34.48 -9.22 16.55
C VAL A 123 -33.44 -8.44 15.74
N LEU A 124 -32.86 -9.08 14.72
CA LEU A 124 -31.97 -8.38 13.77
C LEU A 124 -32.66 -7.10 13.25
N PRO A 125 -31.96 -5.98 13.13
CA PRO A 125 -32.58 -4.72 12.74
C PRO A 125 -33.26 -4.86 11.39
N PRO A 126 -34.39 -4.19 11.17
CA PRO A 126 -35.02 -4.14 9.88
C PRO A 126 -34.04 -3.51 8.88
N ARG A 127 -34.03 -3.99 7.64
CA ARG A 127 -33.13 -3.57 6.52
C ARG A 127 -33.08 -2.06 6.22
N LYS A 128 -33.72 -1.22 7.06
CA LYS A 128 -33.89 0.23 6.85
C LYS A 128 -33.35 1.07 8.01
N THR A 129 -32.18 0.79 8.54
CA THR A 129 -31.45 1.82 9.31
C THR A 129 -30.47 2.49 8.37
N SER A 130 -30.86 3.65 7.96
CA SER A 130 -30.15 4.57 7.07
C SER A 130 -28.77 4.91 7.64
N GLY A 131 -27.75 4.35 7.07
CA GLY A 131 -26.34 4.67 7.37
C GLY A 131 -25.43 3.48 7.09
N CYS A 132 -25.51 2.45 7.91
CA CYS A 132 -24.55 1.34 7.94
C CYS A 132 -24.57 0.37 6.74
N LEU A 133 -25.59 0.39 5.89
CA LEU A 133 -25.74 -0.58 4.78
C LEU A 133 -25.83 0.06 3.39
N ARG A 134 -25.50 1.34 3.27
CA ARG A 134 -25.55 1.99 1.96
C ARG A 134 -24.48 1.47 0.98
N ASN A 135 -23.49 0.73 1.46
CA ASN A 135 -22.39 0.31 0.62
C ASN A 135 -22.13 -1.21 0.69
N TRP A 136 -23.20 -2.03 0.63
CA TRP A 136 -23.08 -3.49 0.46
C TRP A 136 -22.33 -3.86 -0.84
N SER A 137 -22.26 -2.94 -1.81
CA SER A 137 -21.45 -3.10 -3.04
C SER A 137 -19.94 -3.17 -2.77
N ILE A 138 -19.46 -2.67 -1.62
CA ILE A 138 -18.04 -2.81 -1.23
C ILE A 138 -17.67 -4.28 -0.95
N PHE A 139 -18.67 -5.10 -0.60
CA PHE A 139 -18.48 -6.53 -0.37
C PHE A 139 -18.68 -7.40 -1.62
N SER A 140 -18.98 -6.81 -2.77
CA SER A 140 -18.97 -7.54 -4.04
C SER A 140 -17.55 -8.01 -4.35
N PRO A 141 -17.37 -9.28 -4.80
CA PRO A 141 -16.03 -9.82 -5.11
C PRO A 141 -15.24 -8.98 -6.13
N GLU A 142 -15.94 -8.20 -6.95
CA GLU A 142 -15.38 -7.38 -8.02
C GLU A 142 -14.84 -6.01 -7.57
N SER A 143 -15.24 -5.52 -6.39
CA SER A 143 -14.86 -4.20 -5.87
C SER A 143 -13.78 -4.25 -4.78
N ARG A 144 -13.20 -5.42 -4.49
CA ARG A 144 -12.17 -5.56 -3.46
C ARG A 144 -10.82 -5.05 -3.96
N PRO A 145 -10.16 -4.11 -3.25
CA PRO A 145 -8.78 -3.80 -3.54
C PRO A 145 -7.92 -5.05 -3.31
N PRO A 146 -6.97 -5.36 -4.20
CA PRO A 146 -6.18 -6.60 -4.16
C PRO A 146 -5.26 -6.76 -2.92
N SER A 147 -5.13 -5.74 -2.09
CA SER A 147 -4.26 -5.73 -0.90
C SER A 147 -4.85 -6.40 0.34
N LEU A 148 -6.18 -6.59 0.42
CA LEU A 148 -6.82 -7.22 1.59
C LEU A 148 -6.78 -8.76 1.59
N PHE A 149 -6.25 -9.40 0.53
CA PHE A 149 -6.22 -10.86 0.39
C PHE A 149 -4.98 -11.55 0.96
N SER A 150 -4.07 -10.86 1.63
CA SER A 150 -2.89 -11.50 2.23
C SER A 150 -3.11 -12.04 3.66
N TYR A 151 -4.25 -11.81 4.27
CA TYR A 151 -4.61 -12.49 5.52
C TYR A 151 -5.30 -13.82 5.21
N ARG A 152 -4.47 -14.83 5.00
CA ARG A 152 -4.89 -16.23 4.93
C ARG A 152 -5.35 -16.65 6.32
N TRP A 153 -6.67 -16.74 6.55
CA TRP A 153 -7.24 -17.42 7.70
C TRP A 153 -6.90 -18.91 7.60
N LYS A 154 -5.87 -19.33 8.32
CA LYS A 154 -5.69 -20.76 8.62
C LYS A 154 -6.72 -21.12 9.70
N PHE A 155 -7.83 -21.67 9.28
CA PHE A 155 -8.63 -22.51 10.16
C PHE A 155 -7.84 -23.80 10.37
N GLU A 156 -7.05 -23.89 11.43
CA GLU A 156 -6.63 -25.18 11.97
C GLU A 156 -7.80 -25.70 12.78
N GLY A 157 -8.58 -26.62 12.15
CA GLY A 157 -9.52 -27.45 12.84
C GLY A 157 -8.78 -28.32 13.85
N ARG A 158 -9.05 -28.11 15.13
CA ARG A 158 -8.80 -29.15 16.14
C ARG A 158 -10.07 -29.99 16.25
N GLY A 159 -9.95 -31.27 15.81
CA GLY A 159 -10.88 -32.32 16.13
C GLY A 159 -10.80 -32.71 17.60
#